data_574772029385b6709ca61a5a41e41797
#
_entry.id   574772029385b6709ca61a5a41e41797
#
_cell.length_a   1.000
_cell.length_b   1.000
_cell.length_c   1.000
_cell.angle_alpha   90.00
_cell.angle_beta   90.00
_cell.angle_gamma   90.00
#
_symmetry.space_group_name_H-M   'P 1'
#
loop_
_entity.id
_entity.type
_entity.pdbx_description
1 polymer ?
#
loop_
_entity_poly.entity_id
_entity_poly.type
_entity_poly.pdbx_seq_one_letter_code
_entity_poly.pdbx_strand_id
1 'polypeptide(L)'
;MKKLWMALALWGALAAQLHAQWKPVEGRISTQWSEQVNPDNVLPEYPRPIMERTEWKNLNGLWDYAIIEKGKHSPSVFDGKILVPFAVESSLSGVAKTVGAEKELVYRRSFDVPSSWKGKKKYFCISEQSTGKLMYG
;
A
#
# COMPACT_ATOMS: atom_id res chain seq x y z
N MET A 1 20.05 -20.29 37.35
CA MET A 1 20.07 -18.91 36.90
C MET A 1 20.17 -18.76 35.37
N LYS A 2 21.01 -19.50 34.65
CA LYS A 2 21.16 -19.42 33.17
C LYS A 2 19.87 -19.75 32.39
N LYS A 3 19.03 -20.68 32.88
CA LYS A 3 17.77 -21.08 32.21
C LYS A 3 16.67 -20.02 32.27
N LEU A 4 16.70 -19.16 33.32
CA LEU A 4 15.69 -18.06 33.45
C LEU A 4 15.95 -16.94 32.45
N TRP A 5 17.21 -16.65 32.15
CA TRP A 5 17.59 -15.63 31.16
C TRP A 5 17.24 -16.03 29.73
N MET A 6 17.30 -17.30 29.40
CA MET A 6 16.90 -17.81 28.07
C MET A 6 15.38 -17.70 27.87
N ALA A 7 14.58 -17.93 28.91
CA ALA A 7 13.10 -17.79 28.80
C ALA A 7 12.68 -16.33 28.61
N LEU A 8 13.33 -15.38 29.26
CA LEU A 8 13.06 -13.94 29.08
C LEU A 8 13.48 -13.45 27.68
N ALA A 9 14.56 -13.97 27.11
CA ALA A 9 14.99 -13.62 25.76
C ALA A 9 14.03 -14.15 24.68
N LEU A 10 13.42 -15.32 24.88
CA LEU A 10 12.43 -15.86 23.96
C LEU A 10 11.10 -15.08 24.00
N TRP A 11 10.70 -14.53 25.14
CA TRP A 11 9.48 -13.73 25.25
C TRP A 11 9.63 -12.34 24.64
N GLY A 12 10.84 -11.78 24.69
CA GLY A 12 11.14 -10.49 24.01
C GLY A 12 11.10 -10.57 22.49
N ALA A 13 11.42 -11.72 21.90
CA ALA A 13 11.41 -11.91 20.45
C ALA A 13 9.98 -12.09 19.88
N LEU A 14 9.00 -12.52 20.69
CA LEU A 14 7.63 -12.72 20.26
C LEU A 14 6.81 -11.39 20.22
N ALA A 15 7.29 -10.36 20.91
CA ALA A 15 6.61 -9.06 20.97
C ALA A 15 6.86 -8.16 19.74
N ALA A 16 7.77 -8.54 18.84
CA ALA A 16 8.20 -7.69 17.71
C ALA A 16 7.37 -7.85 16.43
N GLN A 17 6.26 -8.60 16.45
CA GLN A 17 5.42 -8.87 15.28
C GLN A 17 4.05 -8.16 15.34
N LEU A 18 3.94 -7.04 16.04
CA LEU A 18 2.80 -6.14 15.89
C LEU A 18 2.97 -5.36 14.56
N HIS A 19 2.76 -6.03 13.45
CA HIS A 19 2.44 -5.33 12.21
C HIS A 19 1.16 -4.56 12.48
N ALA A 20 1.22 -3.23 12.41
CA ALA A 20 0.04 -2.40 12.54
C ALA A 20 -0.96 -2.86 11.48
N GLN A 21 -1.96 -3.64 11.92
CA GLN A 21 -3.02 -4.13 11.05
C GLN A 21 -3.78 -2.92 10.53
N TRP A 22 -3.90 -2.83 9.21
CA TRP A 22 -4.69 -1.76 8.58
C TRP A 22 -6.11 -1.74 9.15
N LYS A 23 -6.61 -0.53 9.42
CA LYS A 23 -7.99 -0.27 9.80
C LYS A 23 -8.48 0.99 9.10
N PRO A 24 -9.78 1.05 8.73
CA PRO A 24 -10.41 2.29 8.34
C PRO A 24 -10.29 3.34 9.45
N VAL A 25 -10.12 4.61 9.07
CA VAL A 25 -10.09 5.71 10.05
C VAL A 25 -11.51 6.02 10.50
N GLU A 26 -11.76 5.93 11.81
CA GLU A 26 -13.06 6.21 12.41
C GLU A 26 -13.42 7.70 12.33
N GLY A 27 -14.74 8.01 12.44
CA GLY A 27 -15.23 9.39 12.44
C GLY A 27 -15.20 10.09 11.08
N ARG A 28 -14.97 9.36 9.99
CA ARG A 28 -15.05 9.84 8.60
C ARG A 28 -16.27 9.26 7.90
N ILE A 29 -16.66 9.89 6.79
CA ILE A 29 -17.75 9.37 5.95
C ILE A 29 -17.36 7.96 5.47
N SER A 30 -18.22 7.01 5.74
CA SER A 30 -18.08 5.62 5.31
C SER A 30 -19.43 5.10 4.81
N THR A 31 -19.41 4.02 4.06
CA THR A 31 -20.61 3.33 3.55
C THR A 31 -20.74 1.96 4.23
N GLN A 32 -21.92 1.35 4.11
CA GLN A 32 -22.16 -0.01 4.64
C GLN A 32 -21.20 -1.06 4.06
N TRP A 33 -20.60 -0.81 2.90
CA TRP A 33 -19.63 -1.72 2.27
C TRP A 33 -18.22 -1.58 2.83
N SER A 34 -17.97 -0.55 3.63
CA SER A 34 -16.65 -0.28 4.21
C SER A 34 -16.13 -1.44 5.07
N GLU A 35 -17.05 -2.15 5.75
CA GLU A 35 -16.72 -3.29 6.60
C GLU A 35 -16.31 -4.53 5.80
N GLN A 36 -16.63 -4.58 4.52
CA GLN A 36 -16.31 -5.71 3.63
C GLN A 36 -14.94 -5.57 2.97
N VAL A 37 -14.27 -4.44 3.16
CA VAL A 37 -12.96 -4.19 2.53
C VAL A 37 -11.89 -5.03 3.20
N ASN A 38 -11.29 -5.93 2.41
CA ASN A 38 -10.15 -6.74 2.83
C ASN A 38 -8.87 -6.19 2.21
N PRO A 39 -7.88 -5.75 3.01
CA PRO A 39 -6.63 -5.19 2.50
C PRO A 39 -5.78 -6.17 1.68
N ASP A 40 -5.98 -7.47 1.88
CA ASP A 40 -5.25 -8.50 1.13
C ASP A 40 -5.90 -8.85 -0.22
N ASN A 41 -7.15 -8.44 -0.43
CA ASN A 41 -7.91 -8.68 -1.65
C ASN A 41 -8.82 -7.50 -2.01
N VAL A 42 -8.21 -6.36 -2.26
CA VAL A 42 -8.94 -5.11 -2.54
C VAL A 42 -9.27 -5.02 -4.02
N LEU A 43 -10.58 -4.95 -4.33
CA LEU A 43 -11.08 -4.77 -5.69
C LEU A 43 -10.32 -5.65 -6.69
N PRO A 44 -10.46 -6.99 -6.61
CA PRO A 44 -9.68 -7.92 -7.41
C PRO A 44 -10.07 -7.94 -8.89
N GLU A 45 -11.19 -7.31 -9.25
CA GLU A 45 -11.74 -7.31 -10.59
C GLU A 45 -10.81 -6.56 -11.56
N TYR A 46 -10.82 -7.00 -12.82
CA TYR A 46 -10.13 -6.28 -13.87
C TYR A 46 -10.82 -4.92 -14.11
N PRO A 47 -10.09 -3.79 -14.06
CA PRO A 47 -10.70 -2.45 -14.05
C PRO A 47 -11.39 -2.07 -15.37
N ARG A 48 -11.14 -2.79 -16.46
CA ARG A 48 -11.70 -2.54 -17.78
C ARG A 48 -12.22 -3.83 -18.42
N PRO A 49 -13.38 -4.34 -18.03
CA PRO A 49 -13.87 -5.66 -18.46
C PRO A 49 -14.01 -5.81 -19.99
N ILE A 50 -14.21 -4.71 -20.73
CA ILE A 50 -14.32 -4.72 -22.21
C ILE A 50 -12.96 -4.97 -22.89
N MET A 51 -11.86 -4.72 -22.21
CA MET A 51 -10.50 -4.82 -22.75
C MET A 51 -9.60 -5.68 -21.85
N GLU A 52 -10.15 -6.73 -21.29
CA GLU A 52 -9.46 -7.62 -20.37
C GLU A 52 -8.23 -8.26 -21.02
N ARG A 53 -7.14 -8.32 -20.27
CA ARG A 53 -5.89 -8.98 -20.67
C ARG A 53 -5.72 -10.24 -19.86
N THR A 54 -5.31 -11.32 -20.50
CA THR A 54 -5.05 -12.60 -19.82
C THR A 54 -3.85 -12.54 -18.89
N GLU A 55 -2.88 -11.67 -19.19
CA GLU A 55 -1.67 -11.50 -18.40
C GLU A 55 -1.69 -10.13 -17.72
N TRP A 56 -2.16 -10.11 -16.48
CA TRP A 56 -2.14 -8.93 -15.64
C TRP A 56 -1.95 -9.31 -14.17
N LYS A 57 -1.56 -8.35 -13.36
CA LYS A 57 -1.42 -8.50 -11.91
C LYS A 57 -2.03 -7.28 -11.23
N ASN A 58 -2.97 -7.52 -10.35
CA ASN A 58 -3.51 -6.48 -9.48
C ASN A 58 -2.45 -6.06 -8.47
N LEU A 59 -2.20 -4.76 -8.36
CA LEU A 59 -1.29 -4.17 -7.39
C LEU A 59 -2.02 -3.42 -6.27
N ASN A 60 -3.35 -3.51 -6.20
CA ASN A 60 -4.11 -2.98 -5.08
C ASN A 60 -3.67 -3.62 -3.76
N GLY A 61 -3.92 -2.94 -2.66
CA GLY A 61 -3.53 -3.39 -1.33
C GLY A 61 -2.67 -2.36 -0.59
N LEU A 62 -1.90 -2.79 0.39
CA LEU A 62 -1.09 -1.89 1.23
C LEU A 62 0.19 -1.46 0.53
N TRP A 63 0.37 -0.13 0.43
CA TRP A 63 1.57 0.52 -0.10
C TRP A 63 2.23 1.34 0.99
N ASP A 64 3.54 1.55 0.91
CA ASP A 64 4.19 2.60 1.69
C ASP A 64 3.79 3.96 1.14
N TYR A 65 3.55 4.95 2.03
CA TYR A 65 3.31 6.32 1.60
C TYR A 65 4.12 7.31 2.41
N ALA A 66 4.39 8.47 1.81
CA ALA A 66 4.93 9.64 2.49
C ALA A 66 4.31 10.91 1.92
N ILE A 67 4.05 11.90 2.78
CA ILE A 67 3.60 13.24 2.40
C ILE A 67 4.81 14.17 2.54
N ILE A 68 5.32 14.65 1.42
CA ILE A 68 6.54 15.48 1.36
C ILE A 68 6.23 16.87 0.81
N GLU A 69 7.12 17.82 1.05
CA GLU A 69 7.06 19.13 0.41
C GLU A 69 7.29 19.00 -1.10
N LYS A 70 6.55 19.77 -1.87
CA LYS A 70 6.62 19.78 -3.34
C LYS A 70 8.05 20.06 -3.83
N GLY A 71 8.49 19.27 -4.79
CA GLY A 71 9.83 19.37 -5.37
C GLY A 71 10.94 18.73 -4.55
N LYS A 72 10.66 18.12 -3.40
CA LYS A 72 11.64 17.27 -2.72
C LYS A 72 11.75 15.92 -3.43
N HIS A 73 12.95 15.37 -3.42
CA HIS A 73 13.20 14.02 -3.94
C HIS A 73 12.55 12.95 -3.04
N SER A 74 12.51 11.72 -3.54
CA SER A 74 11.95 10.58 -2.83
C SER A 74 12.34 10.53 -1.35
N PRO A 75 11.39 10.29 -0.44
CA PRO A 75 11.66 10.25 0.98
C PRO A 75 12.58 9.07 1.34
N SER A 76 13.49 9.28 2.28
CA SER A 76 14.29 8.21 2.88
C SER A 76 13.49 7.38 3.88
N VAL A 77 12.48 7.99 4.50
CA VAL A 77 11.57 7.37 5.46
C VAL A 77 10.13 7.58 4.99
N PHE A 78 9.31 6.54 5.09
CA PHE A 78 7.89 6.59 4.79
C PHE A 78 7.07 6.80 6.05
N ASP A 79 5.95 7.52 5.94
CA ASP A 79 5.08 7.85 7.05
C ASP A 79 4.26 6.66 7.56
N GLY A 80 4.04 5.66 6.69
CA GLY A 80 3.27 4.46 7.03
C GLY A 80 2.75 3.70 5.83
N LYS A 81 1.63 2.99 6.04
CA LYS A 81 0.94 2.22 5.00
C LYS A 81 -0.38 2.91 4.63
N ILE A 82 -0.70 2.83 3.35
CA ILE A 82 -1.96 3.31 2.77
C ILE A 82 -2.59 2.20 1.94
N LEU A 83 -3.91 2.06 1.99
CA LEU A 83 -4.64 1.08 1.20
C LEU A 83 -5.02 1.67 -0.16
N VAL A 84 -4.36 1.20 -1.22
CA VAL A 84 -4.66 1.54 -2.62
C VAL A 84 -5.77 0.61 -3.13
N PRO A 85 -6.79 1.11 -3.87
CA PRO A 85 -6.83 2.37 -4.62
C PRO A 85 -7.57 3.54 -3.92
N PHE A 86 -7.77 3.47 -2.62
CA PHE A 86 -8.50 4.54 -1.91
C PHE A 86 -7.68 5.82 -1.82
N ALA A 87 -8.35 6.97 -2.05
CA ALA A 87 -7.74 8.28 -1.91
C ALA A 87 -7.24 8.51 -0.49
N VAL A 88 -6.14 9.24 -0.33
CA VAL A 88 -5.48 9.49 0.97
C VAL A 88 -6.41 10.17 1.99
N GLU A 89 -7.39 10.94 1.53
CA GLU A 89 -8.41 11.61 2.35
C GLU A 89 -9.51 10.65 2.84
N SER A 90 -9.66 9.51 2.17
CA SER A 90 -10.70 8.52 2.48
C SER A 90 -10.43 7.79 3.79
N SER A 91 -11.51 7.46 4.52
CA SER A 91 -11.47 6.54 5.67
C SER A 91 -10.78 5.21 5.32
N LEU A 92 -11.11 4.65 4.16
CA LEU A 92 -10.63 3.35 3.71
C LEU A 92 -9.15 3.35 3.30
N SER A 93 -8.55 4.52 3.09
CA SER A 93 -7.10 4.60 2.89
C SER A 93 -6.31 4.15 4.13
N GLY A 94 -6.92 4.25 5.31
CA GLY A 94 -6.24 4.08 6.60
C GLY A 94 -5.43 5.30 7.04
N VAL A 95 -5.47 6.41 6.26
CA VAL A 95 -4.69 7.64 6.48
C VAL A 95 -5.59 8.83 6.80
N ALA A 96 -6.61 9.07 5.97
CA ALA A 96 -7.62 10.13 6.09
C ALA A 96 -7.03 11.54 6.31
N LYS A 97 -5.94 11.86 5.60
CA LYS A 97 -5.24 13.15 5.66
C LYS A 97 -5.48 13.95 4.39
N THR A 98 -5.70 15.24 4.53
CA THR A 98 -5.74 16.16 3.38
C THR A 98 -4.31 16.54 2.99
N VAL A 99 -4.01 16.43 1.69
CA VAL A 99 -2.73 16.85 1.12
C VAL A 99 -2.92 18.21 0.47
N GLY A 100 -2.29 19.25 1.05
CA GLY A 100 -2.35 20.61 0.50
C GLY A 100 -1.57 20.77 -0.80
N ALA A 101 -1.80 21.88 -1.52
CA ALA A 101 -1.19 22.15 -2.83
C ALA A 101 0.34 22.24 -2.82
N GLU A 102 0.93 22.54 -1.65
CA GLU A 102 2.37 22.63 -1.44
C GLU A 102 3.06 21.30 -1.09
N LYS A 103 2.27 20.21 -1.08
CA LYS A 103 2.75 18.87 -0.73
C LYS A 103 2.51 17.90 -1.87
N GLU A 104 3.33 16.87 -1.88
CA GLU A 104 3.24 15.73 -2.79
C GLU A 104 3.08 14.44 -1.99
N LEU A 105 2.27 13.54 -2.52
CA LEU A 105 2.08 12.22 -1.97
C LEU A 105 2.90 11.22 -2.76
N VAL A 106 3.81 10.55 -2.07
CA VAL A 106 4.70 9.53 -2.66
C VAL A 106 4.25 8.15 -2.22
N TYR A 107 4.12 7.26 -3.17
CA TYR A 107 3.77 5.86 -2.95
C TYR A 107 4.92 4.94 -3.33
N ARG A 108 5.08 3.84 -2.59
CA ARG A 108 6.03 2.78 -2.92
C ARG A 108 5.42 1.40 -2.70
N ARG A 109 5.56 0.53 -3.67
CA ARG A 109 5.24 -0.89 -3.54
C ARG A 109 6.27 -1.74 -4.28
N SER A 110 6.72 -2.81 -3.64
CA SER A 110 7.49 -3.87 -4.29
C SER A 110 6.56 -5.02 -4.65
N PHE A 111 6.79 -5.66 -5.78
CA PHE A 111 6.04 -6.83 -6.22
C PHE A 111 6.93 -7.77 -7.05
N ASP A 112 6.61 -9.05 -7.02
CA ASP A 112 7.30 -10.05 -7.83
C ASP A 112 6.65 -10.13 -9.22
N VAL A 113 7.50 -10.07 -10.24
CA VAL A 113 7.07 -10.28 -11.63
C VAL A 113 6.82 -11.78 -11.84
N PRO A 114 5.63 -12.18 -12.33
CA PRO A 114 5.34 -13.57 -12.63
C PRO A 114 6.39 -14.20 -13.54
N SER A 115 6.78 -15.43 -13.25
CA SER A 115 7.80 -16.14 -14.04
C SER A 115 7.41 -16.33 -15.51
N SER A 116 6.10 -16.44 -15.78
CA SER A 116 5.54 -16.50 -17.14
C SER A 116 5.79 -15.24 -17.98
N TRP A 117 6.15 -14.13 -17.34
CA TRP A 117 6.44 -12.86 -18.02
C TRP A 117 7.93 -12.68 -18.33
N LYS A 118 8.80 -13.58 -17.85
CA LYS A 118 10.24 -13.50 -18.13
C LYS A 118 10.51 -13.56 -19.64
N GLY A 119 11.40 -12.69 -20.10
CA GLY A 119 11.75 -12.57 -21.52
C GLY A 119 10.81 -11.68 -22.34
N LYS A 120 9.71 -11.16 -21.78
CA LYS A 120 8.89 -10.13 -22.43
C LYS A 120 9.58 -8.77 -22.34
N LYS A 121 9.59 -8.04 -23.46
CA LYS A 121 10.40 -6.83 -23.59
C LYS A 121 9.85 -5.60 -22.85
N LYS A 122 8.58 -5.60 -22.43
CA LYS A 122 7.94 -4.43 -21.80
C LYS A 122 6.83 -4.85 -20.82
N TYR A 123 6.81 -4.22 -19.67
CA TYR A 123 5.70 -4.22 -18.72
C TYR A 123 4.99 -2.88 -18.82
N PHE A 124 3.67 -2.90 -18.77
CA PHE A 124 2.87 -1.69 -18.77
C PHE A 124 2.18 -1.58 -17.41
N CYS A 125 2.50 -0.52 -16.67
CA CYS A 125 1.87 -0.24 -15.40
C CYS A 125 0.81 0.84 -15.59
N ILE A 126 -0.43 0.56 -15.19
CA ILE A 126 -1.54 1.51 -15.24
C ILE A 126 -1.80 1.97 -13.80
N SER A 127 -1.73 3.27 -13.56
CA SER A 127 -2.18 3.90 -12.34
C SER A 127 -3.27 4.91 -12.71
N GLU A 128 -4.44 4.78 -12.10
CA GLU A 128 -5.56 5.72 -12.31
C GLU A 128 -5.44 6.98 -11.46
N GLN A 129 -4.52 7.00 -10.49
CA GLN A 129 -4.23 8.20 -9.71
C GLN A 129 -3.15 9.02 -10.41
N SER A 130 -3.59 10.18 -10.88
CA SER A 130 -2.82 11.12 -11.68
C SER A 130 -1.59 11.67 -10.96
N THR A 131 -0.56 12.00 -11.76
CA THR A 131 0.65 12.76 -11.42
C THR A 131 1.71 12.06 -10.57
N GLY A 132 1.83 10.73 -10.61
CA GLY A 132 2.96 10.02 -10.02
C GLY A 132 4.02 9.66 -11.05
N LYS A 133 5.28 10.00 -10.80
CA LYS A 133 6.42 9.48 -11.54
C LYS A 133 6.62 8.02 -11.16
N LEU A 134 6.35 7.10 -12.09
CA LEU A 134 6.70 5.69 -11.92
C LEU A 134 8.22 5.54 -12.01
N MET A 135 8.85 5.10 -10.92
CA MET A 135 10.25 4.71 -10.91
C MET A 135 10.34 3.18 -10.99
N TYR A 136 11.06 2.69 -11.99
CA TYR A 136 11.42 1.28 -12.15
C TYR A 136 12.79 1.06 -11.52
N GLY A 137 12.91 0.04 -10.68
CA GLY A 137 14.17 -0.46 -10.15
C GLY A 137 14.49 -1.82 -10.74
#